data_3451072d3006c341f033aa0bf29b2661
#
_entry.id   3451072d3006c341f033aa0bf29b2661
#
_cell.length_a   1.000
_cell.length_b   1.000
_cell.length_c   1.000
_cell.angle_alpha   90.00
_cell.angle_beta   90.00
_cell.angle_gamma   90.00
#
_symmetry.space_group_name_H-M   'P 1'
#
loop_
_entity.id
_entity.type
_entity.pdbx_description
1 polymer ?
#
loop_
_entity_poly.entity_id
_entity_poly.type
_entity_poly.pdbx_seq_one_letter_code
_entity_poly.pdbx_strand_id
1 'polypeptide(L)'
;MSSRILYVDDEDDIREVAAMALELDPDLEVRTCASGAEALAAAAEWQPALILLDVMMPGMDGPTTLGRLRERPETDDIPVVFITARTQAQEVEGFKALGAKGVIAKPFDPMTLAAQVRGYLKP
;
A
#
# COMPACT_ATOMS: atom_id res chain seq x y z
N MET A 1 3.00 20.42 1.70
CA MET A 1 1.69 19.73 1.60
C MET A 1 1.86 18.26 1.95
N SER A 2 0.92 17.72 2.73
CA SER A 2 0.98 16.33 3.14
C SER A 2 0.39 15.41 2.07
N SER A 3 1.04 14.27 1.85
CA SER A 3 0.47 13.20 1.02
C SER A 3 -0.06 12.12 1.95
N ARG A 4 -1.28 11.68 1.69
CA ARG A 4 -1.94 10.65 2.50
C ARG A 4 -1.54 9.27 2.02
N ILE A 5 -0.98 8.48 2.94
CA ILE A 5 -0.53 7.12 2.65
C ILE A 5 -1.34 6.15 3.49
N LEU A 6 -1.98 5.20 2.84
CA LEU A 6 -2.71 4.13 3.52
C LEU A 6 -1.83 2.88 3.49
N TYR A 7 -1.51 2.33 4.66
CA TYR A 7 -0.72 1.11 4.78
C TYR A 7 -1.61 -0.03 5.28
N VAL A 8 -1.65 -1.12 4.55
CA VAL A 8 -2.56 -2.24 4.81
C VAL A 8 -1.77 -3.53 5.04
N ASP A 9 -1.89 -4.10 6.24
CA ASP A 9 -1.17 -5.31 6.62
C ASP A 9 -1.90 -5.91 7.83
N ASP A 10 -2.07 -7.22 7.85
CA ASP A 10 -2.76 -7.90 8.96
C ASP A 10 -1.89 -8.09 10.21
N GLU A 11 -0.59 -7.85 10.11
CA GLU A 11 0.33 -8.01 11.25
C GLU A 11 0.48 -6.69 12.01
N ASP A 12 0.06 -6.68 13.27
CA ASP A 12 0.08 -5.47 14.12
C ASP A 12 1.47 -4.86 14.23
N ASP A 13 2.50 -5.70 14.46
CA ASP A 13 3.87 -5.23 14.64
C ASP A 13 4.40 -4.55 13.38
N ILE A 14 4.09 -5.13 12.22
CA ILE A 14 4.55 -4.58 10.96
C ILE A 14 3.86 -3.25 10.67
N ARG A 15 2.55 -3.16 10.95
CA ARG A 15 1.82 -1.89 10.78
C ARG A 15 2.43 -0.78 11.63
N GLU A 16 2.78 -1.10 12.87
CA GLU A 16 3.36 -0.13 13.78
C GLU A 16 4.72 0.37 13.28
N VAL A 17 5.59 -0.56 12.86
CA VAL A 17 6.90 -0.20 12.31
C VAL A 17 6.75 0.62 11.02
N ALA A 18 5.85 0.21 10.15
CA ALA A 18 5.63 0.93 8.89
C ALA A 18 5.14 2.36 9.15
N ALA A 19 4.19 2.53 10.07
CA ALA A 19 3.69 3.85 10.41
C ALA A 19 4.80 4.75 10.95
N MET A 20 5.61 4.24 11.87
CA MET A 20 6.73 4.98 12.42
C MET A 20 7.75 5.37 11.36
N ALA A 21 8.07 4.42 10.47
CA ALA A 21 9.04 4.66 9.40
C ALA A 21 8.56 5.74 8.43
N LEU A 22 7.28 5.69 8.06
CA LEU A 22 6.71 6.67 7.13
C LEU A 22 6.58 8.06 7.78
N GLU A 23 6.28 8.10 9.07
CA GLU A 23 6.15 9.35 9.81
C GLU A 23 7.49 10.06 10.03
N LEU A 24 8.62 9.41 9.72
CA LEU A 24 9.91 10.11 9.70
C LEU A 24 9.93 11.21 8.64
N ASP A 25 9.06 11.10 7.63
CA ASP A 25 8.90 12.15 6.63
C ASP A 25 7.71 13.03 7.03
N PRO A 26 7.93 14.29 7.39
CA PRO A 26 6.84 15.15 7.86
C PRO A 26 5.82 15.49 6.77
N ASP A 27 6.13 15.21 5.51
CA ASP A 27 5.21 15.46 4.40
C ASP A 27 4.30 14.27 4.11
N LEU A 28 4.43 13.18 4.89
CA LEU A 28 3.55 12.02 4.75
C LEU A 28 2.59 11.94 5.92
N GLU A 29 1.31 11.82 5.61
CA GLU A 29 0.26 11.57 6.59
C GLU A 29 -0.17 10.12 6.47
N VAL A 30 -0.05 9.34 7.54
CA VAL A 30 -0.18 7.89 7.48
C VAL A 30 -1.41 7.40 8.23
N ARG A 31 -2.13 6.47 7.61
CA ARG A 31 -3.21 5.72 8.25
C ARG A 31 -2.97 4.24 7.97
N THR A 32 -3.30 3.38 8.92
CA THR A 32 -3.11 1.93 8.75
C THR A 32 -4.43 1.19 8.82
N CYS A 33 -4.48 0.05 8.14
CA CYS A 33 -5.62 -0.87 8.15
C CYS A 33 -5.13 -2.29 8.34
N ALA A 34 -5.95 -3.12 8.98
CA ALA A 34 -5.59 -4.50 9.32
C ALA A 34 -6.12 -5.53 8.32
N SER A 35 -6.93 -5.11 7.35
CA SER A 35 -7.56 -6.04 6.39
C SER A 35 -7.91 -5.35 5.10
N GLY A 36 -8.19 -6.15 4.07
CA GLY A 36 -8.67 -5.63 2.80
C GLY A 36 -10.00 -4.91 2.94
N ALA A 37 -10.92 -5.46 3.75
CA ALA A 37 -12.22 -4.83 3.97
C ALA A 37 -12.08 -3.44 4.60
N GLU A 38 -11.22 -3.31 5.61
CA GLU A 38 -10.94 -2.00 6.21
C GLU A 38 -10.33 -1.04 5.20
N ALA A 39 -9.44 -1.55 4.35
CA ALA A 39 -8.79 -0.73 3.33
C ALA A 39 -9.79 -0.16 2.32
N LEU A 40 -10.78 -0.96 1.91
CA LEU A 40 -11.80 -0.49 0.98
C LEU A 40 -12.59 0.68 1.57
N ALA A 41 -13.00 0.56 2.82
CA ALA A 41 -13.74 1.61 3.51
C ALA A 41 -12.88 2.86 3.72
N ALA A 42 -11.64 2.68 4.18
CA ALA A 42 -10.73 3.78 4.43
C ALA A 42 -10.36 4.52 3.15
N ALA A 43 -10.13 3.79 2.06
CA ALA A 43 -9.76 4.40 0.79
C ALA A 43 -10.88 5.29 0.24
N ALA A 44 -12.12 4.82 0.34
CA ALA A 44 -13.26 5.61 -0.12
C ALA A 44 -13.46 6.87 0.71
N GLU A 45 -13.32 6.75 2.03
CA GLU A 45 -13.54 7.85 2.96
C GLU A 45 -12.41 8.86 2.95
N TRP A 46 -11.17 8.38 3.01
CA TRP A 46 -10.01 9.22 3.25
C TRP A 46 -9.31 9.70 1.97
N GLN A 47 -9.51 9.01 0.86
CA GLN A 47 -8.92 9.34 -0.44
C GLN A 47 -7.40 9.49 -0.36
N PRO A 48 -6.67 8.40 -0.03
CA PRO A 48 -5.21 8.48 0.04
C PRO A 48 -4.58 8.72 -1.34
N ALA A 49 -3.40 9.31 -1.34
CA ALA A 49 -2.61 9.50 -2.56
C ALA A 49 -1.94 8.21 -3.02
N LEU A 50 -1.74 7.27 -2.10
CA LEU A 50 -1.10 5.98 -2.38
C LEU A 50 -1.53 4.96 -1.34
N ILE A 51 -1.76 3.72 -1.78
CA ILE A 51 -2.04 2.59 -0.90
C ILE A 51 -0.87 1.62 -0.98
N LEU A 52 -0.28 1.31 0.19
CA LEU A 52 0.70 0.23 0.33
C LEU A 52 -0.06 -0.98 0.84
N LEU A 53 -0.06 -2.05 0.06
CA LEU A 53 -0.97 -3.17 0.27
C LEU A 53 -0.21 -4.49 0.36
N ASP A 54 -0.30 -5.13 1.52
CA ASP A 54 0.29 -6.45 1.70
C ASP A 54 -0.42 -7.46 0.79
N VAL A 55 0.35 -8.35 0.16
CA VAL A 55 -0.20 -9.36 -0.74
C VAL A 55 -0.88 -10.49 0.03
N MET A 56 -0.24 -10.96 1.10
CA MET A 56 -0.70 -12.14 1.85
C MET A 56 -1.46 -11.72 3.10
N MET A 57 -2.78 -11.73 3.01
CA MET A 57 -3.65 -11.44 4.15
C MET A 57 -4.78 -12.46 4.21
N PRO A 58 -5.23 -12.86 5.41
CA PRO A 58 -6.37 -13.76 5.53
C PRO A 58 -7.66 -13.09 5.06
N GLY A 59 -8.58 -13.88 4.58
CA GLY A 59 -9.83 -13.37 4.03
C GLY A 59 -9.61 -12.81 2.65
N MET A 60 -9.55 -11.49 2.54
CA MET A 60 -9.32 -10.82 1.26
C MET A 60 -7.84 -10.47 1.12
N ASP A 61 -7.14 -11.12 0.19
CA ASP A 61 -5.72 -10.85 -0.04
C ASP A 61 -5.50 -9.53 -0.81
N GLY A 62 -4.22 -9.17 -1.02
CA GLY A 62 -3.88 -7.93 -1.70
C GLY A 62 -4.43 -7.83 -3.11
N PRO A 63 -4.19 -8.83 -3.98
CA PRO A 63 -4.72 -8.79 -5.34
C PRO A 63 -6.24 -8.66 -5.39
N THR A 64 -6.96 -9.37 -4.53
CA THR A 64 -8.41 -9.28 -4.45
C THR A 64 -8.85 -7.88 -4.00
N THR A 65 -8.16 -7.33 -3.02
CA THR A 65 -8.43 -5.97 -2.54
C THR A 65 -8.23 -4.95 -3.66
N LEU A 66 -7.14 -5.09 -4.42
CA LEU A 66 -6.89 -4.20 -5.57
C LEU A 66 -8.03 -4.30 -6.58
N GLY A 67 -8.47 -5.52 -6.91
CA GLY A 67 -9.59 -5.71 -7.83
C GLY A 67 -10.84 -5.00 -7.36
N ARG A 68 -11.14 -5.07 -6.07
CA ARG A 68 -12.31 -4.39 -5.49
C ARG A 68 -12.18 -2.88 -5.54
N LEU A 69 -10.98 -2.35 -5.29
CA LEU A 69 -10.74 -0.90 -5.40
C LEU A 69 -11.02 -0.42 -6.83
N ARG A 70 -10.63 -1.20 -7.83
CA ARG A 70 -10.81 -0.83 -9.24
C ARG A 70 -12.25 -0.93 -9.72
N GLU A 71 -13.11 -1.61 -8.99
CA GLU A 71 -14.53 -1.73 -9.31
C GLU A 71 -15.38 -0.51 -8.89
N ARG A 72 -14.81 0.37 -8.08
CA ARG A 72 -15.55 1.52 -7.50
C ARG A 72 -15.00 2.84 -8.06
N PRO A 73 -15.86 3.73 -8.56
CA PRO A 73 -15.38 4.99 -9.14
C PRO A 73 -14.62 5.87 -8.16
N GLU A 74 -14.95 5.83 -6.86
CA GLU A 74 -14.28 6.66 -5.87
C GLU A 74 -12.87 6.19 -5.53
N THR A 75 -12.50 4.97 -5.92
CA THR A 75 -11.19 4.40 -5.59
C THR A 75 -10.44 3.82 -6.80
N ASP A 76 -11.04 3.86 -7.98
CA ASP A 76 -10.51 3.14 -9.15
C ASP A 76 -9.19 3.70 -9.68
N ASP A 77 -8.86 4.94 -9.36
CA ASP A 77 -7.63 5.58 -9.83
C ASP A 77 -6.57 5.77 -8.74
N ILE A 78 -6.84 5.32 -7.51
CA ILE A 78 -5.85 5.45 -6.43
C ILE A 78 -4.69 4.50 -6.70
N PRO A 79 -3.45 5.01 -6.77
CA PRO A 79 -2.28 4.14 -7.03
C PRO A 79 -2.07 3.16 -5.88
N VAL A 80 -1.73 1.92 -6.24
CA VAL A 80 -1.45 0.84 -5.28
C VAL A 80 -0.06 0.29 -5.53
N VAL A 81 0.70 0.14 -4.46
CA VAL A 81 2.00 -0.54 -4.46
C VAL A 81 1.88 -1.73 -3.53
N PHE A 82 2.21 -2.92 -4.03
CA PHE A 82 2.19 -4.12 -3.19
C PHE A 82 3.44 -4.19 -2.32
N ILE A 83 3.28 -4.72 -1.12
CA ILE A 83 4.40 -5.05 -0.25
C ILE A 83 4.42 -6.57 -0.11
N THR A 84 5.54 -7.21 -0.47
CA THR A 84 5.61 -8.66 -0.53
C THR A 84 7.05 -9.15 -0.43
N ALA A 85 7.22 -10.36 0.09
CA ALA A 85 8.51 -11.05 0.05
C ALA A 85 8.81 -11.63 -1.34
N ARG A 86 7.82 -11.64 -2.24
CA ARG A 86 7.95 -12.23 -3.57
C ARG A 86 8.28 -11.14 -4.59
N THR A 87 9.57 -10.97 -4.85
CA THR A 87 10.06 -9.86 -5.70
C THR A 87 10.84 -10.35 -6.92
N GLN A 88 10.66 -11.60 -7.33
CA GLN A 88 11.24 -12.07 -8.57
C GLN A 88 10.60 -11.33 -9.75
N ALA A 89 11.36 -11.16 -10.83
CA ALA A 89 10.93 -10.33 -11.96
C ALA A 89 9.55 -10.71 -12.50
N GLN A 90 9.29 -12.01 -12.65
CA GLN A 90 8.01 -12.48 -13.18
C GLN A 90 6.86 -12.22 -12.21
N GLU A 91 7.11 -12.25 -10.91
CA GLU A 91 6.08 -11.94 -9.91
C GLU A 91 5.76 -10.45 -9.91
N VAL A 92 6.77 -9.61 -10.00
CA VAL A 92 6.59 -8.16 -10.11
C VAL A 92 5.80 -7.80 -11.37
N GLU A 93 6.13 -8.44 -12.49
CA GLU A 93 5.40 -8.26 -13.75
C GLU A 93 3.93 -8.63 -13.59
N GLY A 94 3.66 -9.74 -12.91
CA GLY A 94 2.29 -10.19 -12.65
C GLY A 94 1.51 -9.17 -11.81
N PHE A 95 2.14 -8.60 -10.78
CA PHE A 95 1.48 -7.60 -9.95
C PHE A 95 1.20 -6.31 -10.73
N LYS A 96 2.14 -5.89 -11.58
CA LYS A 96 1.94 -4.72 -12.42
C LYS A 96 0.83 -4.95 -13.45
N ALA A 97 0.73 -6.17 -13.97
CA ALA A 97 -0.34 -6.54 -14.89
C ALA A 97 -1.72 -6.45 -14.25
N LEU A 98 -1.80 -6.64 -12.93
CA LEU A 98 -3.05 -6.48 -12.18
C LEU A 98 -3.41 -5.00 -11.94
N GLY A 99 -2.49 -4.10 -12.22
CA GLY A 99 -2.72 -2.66 -12.05
C GLY A 99 -1.94 -2.01 -10.93
N ALA A 100 -1.02 -2.74 -10.27
CA ALA A 100 -0.16 -2.16 -9.26
C ALA A 100 0.89 -1.26 -9.92
N LYS A 101 1.20 -0.16 -9.27
CA LYS A 101 2.21 0.78 -9.74
C LYS A 101 3.62 0.23 -9.53
N GLY A 102 3.79 -0.61 -8.55
CA GLY A 102 5.08 -1.24 -8.26
C GLY A 102 5.00 -2.17 -7.06
N VAL A 103 6.16 -2.57 -6.57
CA VAL A 103 6.31 -3.51 -5.46
C VAL A 103 7.44 -3.06 -4.55
N ILE A 104 7.23 -3.16 -3.24
CA ILE A 104 8.25 -2.92 -2.23
C ILE A 104 8.54 -4.25 -1.55
N ALA A 105 9.81 -4.60 -1.42
CA ALA A 105 10.23 -5.86 -0.82
C ALA A 105 9.95 -5.89 0.69
N LYS A 106 9.54 -7.05 1.17
CA LYS A 106 9.30 -7.31 2.59
C LYS A 106 10.28 -8.39 3.05
N PRO A 107 11.04 -8.17 4.13
CA PRO A 107 10.98 -7.03 5.04
C PRO A 107 11.53 -5.76 4.39
N PHE A 108 10.83 -4.65 4.61
CA PHE A 108 11.31 -3.36 4.12
C PHE A 108 12.33 -2.77 5.10
N ASP A 109 13.15 -1.85 4.60
CA ASP A 109 14.07 -1.11 5.45
C ASP A 109 13.34 0.12 6.02
N PRO A 110 13.14 0.20 7.35
CA PRO A 110 12.43 1.33 7.94
C PRO A 110 13.07 2.69 7.62
N MET A 111 14.38 2.70 7.36
CA MET A 111 15.09 3.95 7.10
C MET A 111 14.93 4.44 5.67
N THR A 112 14.49 3.59 4.75
CA THR A 112 14.33 3.95 3.34
C THR A 112 12.90 3.89 2.85
N LEU A 113 11.97 3.40 3.66
CA LEU A 113 10.59 3.20 3.25
C LEU A 113 9.93 4.50 2.76
N ALA A 114 10.11 5.59 3.51
CA ALA A 114 9.52 6.88 3.13
C ALA A 114 10.06 7.37 1.79
N ALA A 115 11.36 7.20 1.53
CA ALA A 115 11.96 7.59 0.26
C ALA A 115 11.41 6.78 -0.90
N GLN A 116 11.21 5.46 -0.71
CA GLN A 116 10.62 4.60 -1.72
C GLN A 116 9.19 5.03 -2.04
N VAL A 117 8.42 5.35 -1.01
CA VAL A 117 7.03 5.82 -1.16
C VAL A 117 7.00 7.14 -1.92
N ARG A 118 7.88 8.06 -1.60
CA ARG A 118 7.96 9.33 -2.34
C ARG A 118 8.23 9.12 -3.83
N GLY A 119 9.03 8.12 -4.16
CA GLY A 119 9.29 7.78 -5.55
C GLY A 119 8.03 7.39 -6.31
N TYR A 120 7.09 6.73 -5.63
CA TYR A 120 5.81 6.34 -6.24
C TYR A 120 4.78 7.47 -6.26
N LEU A 121 4.98 8.52 -5.49
CA LEU A 121 4.07 9.68 -5.48
C LEU A 121 4.33 10.66 -6.62
N LYS A 122 5.48 10.58 -7.25
CA LYS A 122 5.82 11.45 -8.37
C LYS A 122 5.02 11.09 -9.62
N PRO A 123 4.53 12.09 -10.37
CA PRO A 123 3.82 11.85 -11.63
C PRO A 123 4.69 11.20 -12.70
#